data_38e3b237e361d065556a018df6438620
#
_entry.id   38e3b237e361d065556a018df6438620
#
_cell.length_a   1.000
_cell.length_b   1.000
_cell.length_c   1.000
_cell.angle_alpha   90.00
_cell.angle_beta   90.00
_cell.angle_gamma   90.00
#
_symmetry.space_group_name_H-M   'P 1'
#
loop_
_entity.id
_entity.type
_entity.pdbx_description
1 polymer ?
#
loop_
_entity_poly.entity_id
_entity_poly.type
_entity_poly.pdbx_seq_one_letter_code
_entity_poly.pdbx_strand_id
1 'polypeptide(L)'
;MDEYTGFAEVYDELMEDVPYKEWSERIISIMRDYDIKDGLVLDLGCGSGTMTELLASAGYDMTGVDLSPEMLEQAKLKKESSGNDILYLCQDMRDFELYGTMRAVVCVCDSLNYILEENELKRVFELVNNYLDPGGLFLFDINTVHKYRDVIGDMTIAENRDDCSFIWENFYDEDKAVNEYDLTLFIRNENGLYEKQEETHFQRGYEYEKVKQLIEESGLGFVEAFDGEETGALSEKVPVSKDSERIFFIARECTKKV
;
A
#
# COMPACT_ATOMS: atom_id res chain seq x y z
N MET A 1 -15.95 13.17 -3.34
CA MET A 1 -15.78 13.26 -1.89
C MET A 1 -14.28 13.32 -1.70
N ASP A 2 -13.82 14.39 -1.08
CA ASP A 2 -12.38 14.60 -0.88
C ASP A 2 -11.96 13.73 0.31
N GLU A 3 -11.67 12.45 0.02
CA GLU A 3 -11.07 11.51 0.95
C GLU A 3 -9.60 11.93 1.09
N TYR A 4 -9.11 12.34 2.24
CA TYR A 4 -7.72 12.70 2.57
C TYR A 4 -7.35 14.20 2.71
N THR A 5 -8.28 15.17 2.71
CA THR A 5 -7.90 16.59 2.72
C THR A 5 -7.11 17.02 3.96
N GLY A 6 -7.43 16.50 5.13
CA GLY A 6 -6.67 16.83 6.35
C GLY A 6 -5.77 15.72 6.84
N PHE A 7 -6.15 14.49 6.51
CA PHE A 7 -5.35 13.32 6.81
C PHE A 7 -3.98 13.37 6.12
N ALA A 8 -3.92 13.85 4.87
CA ALA A 8 -2.66 13.96 4.13
C ALA A 8 -1.62 14.86 4.83
N GLU A 9 -2.05 15.93 5.53
CA GLU A 9 -1.15 16.84 6.23
C GLU A 9 -0.42 16.19 7.42
N VAL A 10 -1.11 15.27 8.12
CA VAL A 10 -0.60 14.60 9.31
C VAL A 10 -0.28 13.11 9.08
N TYR A 11 -0.50 12.63 7.86
CA TYR A 11 -0.34 11.22 7.50
C TYR A 11 1.02 10.67 7.92
N ASP A 12 2.10 11.36 7.57
CA ASP A 12 3.45 10.89 7.88
C ASP A 12 3.72 10.83 9.38
N GLU A 13 3.16 11.75 10.16
CA GLU A 13 3.25 11.74 11.62
C GLU A 13 2.47 10.54 12.18
N LEU A 14 1.27 10.28 11.66
CA LEU A 14 0.45 9.14 12.08
C LEU A 14 1.07 7.79 11.69
N MET A 15 1.85 7.76 10.63
CA MET A 15 2.53 6.57 10.10
C MET A 15 3.99 6.43 10.57
N GLU A 16 4.44 7.22 11.57
CA GLU A 16 5.82 7.20 12.05
C GLU A 16 6.24 5.83 12.61
N ASP A 17 5.30 5.08 13.18
CA ASP A 17 5.52 3.74 13.73
C ASP A 17 5.55 2.63 12.66
N VAL A 18 5.20 2.93 11.41
CA VAL A 18 5.26 1.95 10.32
C VAL A 18 6.71 1.73 9.90
N PRO A 19 7.19 0.48 9.87
CA PRO A 19 8.59 0.17 9.59
C PRO A 19 8.92 0.26 8.09
N TYR A 20 8.68 1.42 7.46
CA TYR A 20 8.90 1.64 6.02
C TYR A 20 10.32 1.32 5.58
N LYS A 21 11.31 1.62 6.43
CA LYS A 21 12.71 1.38 6.11
C LYS A 21 12.98 -0.12 6.01
N GLU A 22 12.56 -0.89 6.99
CA GLU A 22 12.69 -2.34 7.04
C GLU A 22 11.94 -2.99 5.87
N TRP A 23 10.74 -2.51 5.57
CA TRP A 23 9.98 -3.00 4.42
C TRP A 23 10.68 -2.69 3.10
N SER A 24 11.21 -1.47 2.94
CA SER A 24 11.95 -1.10 1.72
C SER A 24 13.20 -1.96 1.52
N GLU A 25 13.98 -2.21 2.57
CA GLU A 25 15.16 -3.07 2.54
C GLU A 25 14.78 -4.52 2.15
N ARG A 26 13.65 -5.02 2.64
CA ARG A 26 13.12 -6.34 2.29
C ARG A 26 12.67 -6.41 0.83
N ILE A 27 11.90 -5.42 0.37
CA ILE A 27 11.45 -5.31 -1.02
C ILE A 27 12.66 -5.27 -1.96
N ILE A 28 13.68 -4.45 -1.66
CA ILE A 28 14.91 -4.34 -2.42
C ILE A 28 15.66 -5.69 -2.46
N SER A 29 15.73 -6.40 -1.33
CA SER A 29 16.36 -7.72 -1.27
C SER A 29 15.63 -8.71 -2.18
N ILE A 30 14.31 -8.76 -2.10
CA ILE A 30 13.49 -9.62 -2.96
C ILE A 30 13.72 -9.28 -4.43
N MET A 31 13.62 -8.00 -4.82
CA MET A 31 13.85 -7.59 -6.21
C MET A 31 15.23 -8.00 -6.72
N ARG A 32 16.27 -7.89 -5.89
CA ARG A 32 17.64 -8.30 -6.23
C ARG A 32 17.78 -9.81 -6.41
N ASP A 33 17.06 -10.62 -5.64
CA ASP A 33 17.04 -12.09 -5.78
C ASP A 33 16.48 -12.53 -7.15
N TYR A 34 15.65 -11.67 -7.75
CA TYR A 34 15.09 -11.84 -9.10
C TYR A 34 15.85 -11.03 -10.18
N ASP A 35 17.07 -10.58 -9.88
CA ASP A 35 17.97 -9.83 -10.77
C ASP A 35 17.41 -8.44 -11.19
N ILE A 36 16.50 -7.87 -10.39
CA ILE A 36 16.02 -6.51 -10.52
C ILE A 36 16.82 -5.60 -9.59
N LYS A 37 17.90 -5.00 -10.12
CA LYS A 37 18.85 -4.19 -9.34
C LYS A 37 18.71 -2.69 -9.60
N ASP A 38 18.03 -2.33 -10.66
CA ASP A 38 17.79 -0.99 -11.17
C ASP A 38 16.60 -0.98 -12.15
N GLY A 39 16.30 0.15 -12.74
CA GLY A 39 15.29 0.36 -13.79
C GLY A 39 13.95 0.82 -13.24
N LEU A 40 12.95 0.83 -14.11
CA LEU A 40 11.63 1.39 -13.83
C LEU A 40 10.86 0.54 -12.82
N VAL A 41 10.43 1.17 -11.73
CA VAL A 41 9.58 0.57 -10.69
C VAL A 41 8.37 1.47 -10.43
N LEU A 42 7.20 0.86 -10.40
CA LEU A 42 5.94 1.52 -10.02
C LEU A 42 5.66 1.31 -8.53
N ASP A 43 5.33 2.38 -7.83
CA ASP A 43 4.69 2.36 -6.51
C ASP A 43 3.21 2.70 -6.70
N LEU A 44 2.34 1.69 -6.56
CA LEU A 44 0.90 1.77 -6.85
C LEU A 44 0.13 1.97 -5.55
N GLY A 45 -0.57 3.10 -5.41
CA GLY A 45 -1.10 3.57 -4.13
C GLY A 45 0.02 4.16 -3.27
N CYS A 46 0.83 5.05 -3.88
CA CYS A 46 2.06 5.54 -3.25
C CYS A 46 1.84 6.50 -2.07
N GLY A 47 0.62 6.99 -1.88
CA GLY A 47 0.26 7.94 -0.83
C GLY A 47 1.18 9.17 -0.82
N SER A 48 1.70 9.51 0.34
CA SER A 48 2.66 10.60 0.54
C SER A 48 4.08 10.32 0.01
N GLY A 49 4.31 9.17 -0.66
CA GLY A 49 5.54 8.85 -1.36
C GLY A 49 6.69 8.35 -0.49
N THR A 50 6.46 7.98 0.77
CA THR A 50 7.53 7.53 1.68
C THR A 50 8.25 6.28 1.15
N MET A 51 7.52 5.25 0.71
CA MET A 51 8.12 4.05 0.10
C MET A 51 8.80 4.40 -1.23
N THR A 52 8.15 5.22 -2.06
CA THR A 52 8.69 5.68 -3.35
C THR A 52 10.07 6.35 -3.19
N GLU A 53 10.21 7.25 -2.20
CA GLU A 53 11.47 7.95 -1.90
C GLU A 53 12.58 6.99 -1.43
N LEU A 54 12.23 6.00 -0.61
CA LEU A 54 13.19 4.99 -0.15
C LEU A 54 13.72 4.14 -1.31
N LEU A 55 12.84 3.72 -2.22
CA LEU A 55 13.23 2.93 -3.40
C LEU A 55 14.01 3.78 -4.41
N ALA A 56 13.64 5.06 -4.63
CA ALA A 56 14.40 5.99 -5.47
C ALA A 56 15.82 6.19 -4.92
N SER A 57 15.95 6.38 -3.60
CA SER A 57 17.25 6.52 -2.93
C SER A 57 18.12 5.26 -3.02
N ALA A 58 17.51 4.09 -3.23
CA ALA A 58 18.21 2.84 -3.49
C ALA A 58 18.64 2.64 -4.96
N GLY A 59 18.29 3.60 -5.85
CA GLY A 59 18.74 3.64 -7.25
C GLY A 59 17.73 3.12 -8.27
N TYR A 60 16.46 2.94 -7.89
CA TYR A 60 15.39 2.61 -8.82
C TYR A 60 14.82 3.88 -9.47
N ASP A 61 14.38 3.77 -10.72
CA ASP A 61 13.70 4.83 -11.47
C ASP A 61 12.18 4.74 -11.15
N MET A 62 11.73 5.63 -10.26
CA MET A 62 10.43 5.49 -9.61
C MET A 62 9.32 6.26 -10.31
N THR A 63 8.19 5.59 -10.47
CA THR A 63 6.89 6.21 -10.74
C THR A 63 5.95 5.91 -9.57
N GLY A 64 5.33 6.95 -8.99
CA GLY A 64 4.29 6.81 -7.98
C GLY A 64 2.91 7.10 -8.59
N VAL A 65 1.94 6.25 -8.30
CA VAL A 65 0.53 6.45 -8.68
C VAL A 65 -0.31 6.45 -7.42
N ASP A 66 -1.14 7.48 -7.25
CA ASP A 66 -2.14 7.56 -6.19
C ASP A 66 -3.41 8.24 -6.69
N LEU A 67 -4.54 7.95 -6.05
CA LEU A 67 -5.83 8.57 -6.39
C LEU A 67 -5.99 9.96 -5.76
N SER A 68 -5.36 10.20 -4.58
CA SER A 68 -5.47 11.45 -3.84
C SER A 68 -4.48 12.51 -4.34
N PRO A 69 -4.97 13.65 -4.88
CA PRO A 69 -4.11 14.80 -5.21
C PRO A 69 -3.39 15.35 -3.98
N GLU A 70 -4.02 15.32 -2.80
CA GLU A 70 -3.49 15.84 -1.53
C GLU A 70 -2.29 15.00 -1.06
N MET A 71 -2.41 13.68 -1.12
CA MET A 71 -1.28 12.77 -0.85
C MET A 71 -0.13 13.02 -1.83
N LEU A 72 -0.43 13.19 -3.11
CA LEU A 72 0.58 13.47 -4.13
C LEU A 72 1.22 14.86 -3.97
N GLU A 73 0.55 15.82 -3.33
CA GLU A 73 1.17 17.09 -2.96
C GLU A 73 2.27 16.88 -1.91
N GLN A 74 1.99 16.09 -0.87
CA GLN A 74 3.01 15.70 0.12
C GLN A 74 4.18 14.94 -0.51
N ALA A 75 3.88 14.00 -1.42
CA ALA A 75 4.89 13.27 -2.15
C ALA A 75 5.81 14.18 -2.98
N LYS A 76 5.25 15.21 -3.64
CA LYS A 76 6.02 16.21 -4.39
C LYS A 76 6.91 17.06 -3.49
N LEU A 77 6.44 17.45 -2.30
CA LEU A 77 7.25 18.18 -1.31
C LEU A 77 8.45 17.34 -0.85
N LYS A 78 8.25 16.03 -0.62
CA LYS A 78 9.36 15.10 -0.31
C LYS A 78 10.35 15.00 -1.47
N LYS A 79 9.89 14.83 -2.70
CA LYS A 79 10.72 14.82 -3.90
C LYS A 79 11.56 16.10 -4.03
N GLU A 80 10.97 17.27 -3.82
CA GLU A 80 11.69 18.56 -3.86
C GLU A 80 12.79 18.62 -2.78
N SER A 81 12.52 18.08 -1.60
CA SER A 81 13.47 18.05 -0.49
C SER A 81 14.60 17.05 -0.71
N SER A 82 14.31 15.86 -1.22
CA SER A 82 15.28 14.78 -1.46
C SER A 82 16.12 15.02 -2.72
N GLY A 83 15.54 15.69 -3.72
CA GLY A 83 16.13 15.86 -5.04
C GLY A 83 16.09 14.60 -5.93
N ASN A 84 15.38 13.56 -5.53
CA ASN A 84 15.16 12.36 -6.33
C ASN A 84 14.31 12.69 -7.58
N ASP A 85 14.61 12.06 -8.72
CA ASP A 85 13.80 12.21 -9.93
C ASP A 85 12.69 11.15 -9.97
N ILE A 86 11.52 11.52 -9.46
CA ILE A 86 10.35 10.63 -9.33
C ILE A 86 9.21 11.21 -10.16
N LEU A 87 8.50 10.38 -10.91
CA LEU A 87 7.27 10.75 -11.61
C LEU A 87 6.06 10.41 -10.74
N TYR A 88 5.25 11.41 -10.36
CA TYR A 88 3.98 11.21 -9.67
C TYR A 88 2.79 11.43 -10.59
N LEU A 89 1.85 10.49 -10.62
CA LEU A 89 0.64 10.51 -11.44
C LEU A 89 -0.61 10.34 -10.58
N CYS A 90 -1.57 11.27 -10.73
CA CYS A 90 -2.87 11.15 -10.05
C CYS A 90 -3.79 10.28 -10.89
N GLN A 91 -3.92 9.00 -10.53
CA GLN A 91 -4.72 8.01 -11.27
C GLN A 91 -5.31 6.97 -10.32
N ASP A 92 -6.46 6.40 -10.70
CA ASP A 92 -7.07 5.26 -10.03
C ASP A 92 -6.32 3.97 -10.38
N MET A 93 -5.96 3.17 -9.37
CA MET A 93 -5.27 1.89 -9.60
C MET A 93 -6.11 0.88 -10.40
N ARG A 94 -7.43 1.08 -10.51
CA ARG A 94 -8.34 0.25 -11.32
C ARG A 94 -8.31 0.59 -12.81
N ASP A 95 -7.71 1.73 -13.18
CA ASP A 95 -7.69 2.22 -14.57
C ASP A 95 -6.47 3.09 -14.90
N PHE A 96 -5.31 2.78 -14.31
CA PHE A 96 -4.09 3.53 -14.56
C PHE A 96 -3.48 3.21 -15.93
N GLU A 97 -2.80 4.21 -16.51
CA GLU A 97 -2.09 4.10 -17.76
C GLU A 97 -0.62 4.56 -17.61
N LEU A 98 0.28 3.78 -18.19
CA LEU A 98 1.72 4.08 -18.21
C LEU A 98 2.25 4.09 -19.65
N TYR A 99 3.31 4.87 -19.89
CA TYR A 99 3.94 4.96 -21.20
C TYR A 99 4.88 3.80 -21.56
N GLY A 100 5.16 2.93 -20.60
CA GLY A 100 6.08 1.81 -20.76
C GLY A 100 5.82 0.72 -19.75
N THR A 101 6.67 -0.29 -19.75
CA THR A 101 6.61 -1.40 -18.80
C THR A 101 7.57 -1.21 -17.65
N MET A 102 7.29 -1.87 -16.53
CA MET A 102 7.99 -1.78 -15.27
C MET A 102 8.70 -3.11 -14.94
N ARG A 103 9.90 -3.04 -14.41
CA ARG A 103 10.60 -4.23 -13.91
C ARG A 103 9.95 -4.80 -12.66
N ALA A 104 9.40 -3.92 -11.82
CA ALA A 104 8.60 -4.31 -10.69
C ALA A 104 7.46 -3.31 -10.45
N VAL A 105 6.41 -3.81 -9.82
CA VAL A 105 5.33 -3.01 -9.21
C VAL A 105 5.32 -3.33 -7.72
N VAL A 106 5.26 -2.31 -6.89
CA VAL A 106 5.13 -2.39 -5.44
C VAL A 106 3.80 -1.76 -5.07
N CYS A 107 3.04 -2.35 -4.15
CA CYS A 107 1.80 -1.80 -3.63
C CYS A 107 1.68 -2.20 -2.15
N VAL A 108 2.09 -1.33 -1.25
CA VAL A 108 2.21 -1.64 0.18
C VAL A 108 1.36 -0.71 1.05
N CYS A 109 1.32 -0.98 2.33
CA CYS A 109 0.45 -0.30 3.31
C CYS A 109 -1.03 -0.47 2.99
N ASP A 110 -1.45 -1.72 2.78
CA ASP A 110 -2.87 -2.10 2.61
C ASP A 110 -3.66 -1.30 1.58
N SER A 111 -2.97 -0.63 0.64
CA SER A 111 -3.62 0.16 -0.42
C SER A 111 -4.64 -0.67 -1.23
N LEU A 112 -4.38 -1.96 -1.45
CA LEU A 112 -5.29 -2.86 -2.16
C LEU A 112 -6.57 -3.19 -1.37
N ASN A 113 -6.58 -3.02 -0.06
CA ASN A 113 -7.77 -3.25 0.75
C ASN A 113 -8.86 -2.19 0.52
N TYR A 114 -8.52 -1.03 -0.07
CA TYR A 114 -9.49 -0.03 -0.53
C TYR A 114 -10.30 -0.49 -1.75
N ILE A 115 -9.89 -1.55 -2.43
CA ILE A 115 -10.67 -2.17 -3.50
C ILE A 115 -11.68 -3.13 -2.87
N LEU A 116 -12.94 -2.75 -2.87
CA LEU A 116 -13.99 -3.49 -2.15
C LEU A 116 -14.55 -4.69 -2.92
N GLU A 117 -14.37 -4.73 -4.24
CA GLU A 117 -14.92 -5.76 -5.11
C GLU A 117 -13.83 -6.67 -5.70
N GLU A 118 -14.04 -7.99 -5.62
CA GLU A 118 -13.06 -8.99 -6.11
C GLU A 118 -12.76 -8.84 -7.61
N ASN A 119 -13.77 -8.48 -8.40
CA ASN A 119 -13.58 -8.25 -9.83
C ASN A 119 -12.76 -6.99 -10.11
N GLU A 120 -12.84 -5.95 -9.26
CA GLU A 120 -12.01 -4.76 -9.36
C GLU A 120 -10.57 -5.09 -8.94
N LEU A 121 -10.37 -5.84 -7.85
CA LEU A 121 -9.03 -6.29 -7.44
C LEU A 121 -8.37 -7.14 -8.54
N LYS A 122 -9.12 -8.04 -9.15
CA LYS A 122 -8.66 -8.79 -10.34
C LYS A 122 -8.26 -7.85 -11.47
N ARG A 123 -9.06 -6.80 -11.73
CA ARG A 123 -8.75 -5.81 -12.76
C ARG A 123 -7.45 -5.08 -12.49
N VAL A 124 -7.18 -4.71 -11.22
CA VAL A 124 -5.88 -4.14 -10.82
C VAL A 124 -4.74 -5.09 -11.15
N PHE A 125 -4.87 -6.38 -10.81
CA PHE A 125 -3.85 -7.40 -11.11
C PHE A 125 -3.65 -7.61 -12.62
N GLU A 126 -4.71 -7.56 -13.43
CA GLU A 126 -4.62 -7.60 -14.89
C GLU A 126 -3.86 -6.40 -15.46
N LEU A 127 -4.10 -5.19 -14.93
CA LEU A 127 -3.36 -3.98 -15.32
C LEU A 127 -1.89 -4.07 -14.92
N VAL A 128 -1.60 -4.51 -13.70
CA VAL A 128 -0.23 -4.75 -13.25
C VAL A 128 0.46 -5.75 -14.18
N ASN A 129 -0.18 -6.87 -14.49
CA ASN A 129 0.36 -7.87 -15.43
C ASN A 129 0.63 -7.26 -16.82
N ASN A 130 -0.28 -6.38 -17.29
CA ASN A 130 -0.11 -5.70 -18.58
C ASN A 130 1.14 -4.79 -18.60
N TYR A 131 1.42 -4.08 -17.51
CA TYR A 131 2.53 -3.14 -17.43
C TYR A 131 3.83 -3.73 -16.91
N LEU A 132 3.88 -4.96 -16.41
CA LEU A 132 5.13 -5.61 -16.05
C LEU A 132 5.96 -5.98 -17.30
N ASP A 133 7.27 -5.88 -17.21
CA ASP A 133 8.22 -6.49 -18.17
C ASP A 133 8.06 -8.02 -18.16
N PRO A 134 8.50 -8.73 -19.24
CA PRO A 134 8.60 -10.18 -19.19
C PRO A 134 9.40 -10.65 -17.98
N GLY A 135 8.74 -11.40 -17.09
CA GLY A 135 9.31 -11.88 -15.85
C GLY A 135 9.45 -10.85 -14.73
N GLY A 136 8.83 -9.67 -14.87
CA GLY A 136 8.77 -8.64 -13.83
C GLY A 136 7.99 -9.06 -12.60
N LEU A 137 8.22 -8.40 -11.47
CA LEU A 137 7.63 -8.75 -10.17
C LEU A 137 6.50 -7.82 -9.77
N PHE A 138 5.51 -8.37 -9.08
CA PHE A 138 4.52 -7.65 -8.33
C PHE A 138 4.63 -8.02 -6.84
N LEU A 139 4.91 -7.02 -6.01
CA LEU A 139 5.14 -7.13 -4.57
C LEU A 139 4.07 -6.30 -3.86
N PHE A 140 3.23 -6.92 -3.04
CA PHE A 140 2.16 -6.20 -2.37
C PHE A 140 1.80 -6.84 -1.04
N ASP A 141 1.11 -6.09 -0.18
CA ASP A 141 0.52 -6.60 1.04
C ASP A 141 -0.99 -6.43 1.05
N ILE A 142 -1.63 -7.22 1.87
CA ILE A 142 -3.07 -7.17 2.13
C ILE A 142 -3.33 -7.47 3.61
N ASN A 143 -4.19 -6.68 4.23
CA ASN A 143 -4.81 -7.00 5.50
C ASN A 143 -5.87 -8.08 5.31
N THR A 144 -5.88 -9.04 6.24
CA THR A 144 -6.75 -10.23 6.17
C THR A 144 -8.12 -9.97 6.78
N VAL A 145 -9.05 -10.88 6.48
CA VAL A 145 -10.34 -10.95 7.19
C VAL A 145 -10.13 -11.09 8.69
N HIS A 146 -9.15 -11.90 9.12
CA HIS A 146 -8.82 -12.08 10.54
C HIS A 146 -8.48 -10.74 11.21
N LYS A 147 -7.66 -9.90 10.59
CA LYS A 147 -7.31 -8.60 11.14
C LYS A 147 -8.55 -7.74 11.41
N TYR A 148 -9.40 -7.57 10.40
CA TYR A 148 -10.56 -6.69 10.55
C TYR A 148 -11.64 -7.26 11.45
N ARG A 149 -11.93 -8.57 11.36
CA ARG A 149 -12.99 -9.22 12.15
C ARG A 149 -12.60 -9.49 13.59
N ASP A 150 -11.42 -10.09 13.79
CA ASP A 150 -11.06 -10.71 15.08
C ASP A 150 -10.11 -9.84 15.91
N VAL A 151 -9.27 -9.03 15.26
CA VAL A 151 -8.26 -8.19 15.94
C VAL A 151 -8.78 -6.77 16.13
N ILE A 152 -9.18 -6.10 15.04
CA ILE A 152 -9.71 -4.72 15.10
C ILE A 152 -11.17 -4.73 15.54
N GLY A 153 -12.02 -5.55 14.89
CA GLY A 153 -13.45 -5.65 15.20
C GLY A 153 -14.13 -4.27 15.22
N ASP A 154 -14.94 -4.05 16.25
CA ASP A 154 -15.64 -2.78 16.50
C ASP A 154 -14.90 -1.90 17.52
N MET A 155 -13.57 -1.95 17.56
CA MET A 155 -12.78 -1.18 18.52
C MET A 155 -12.69 0.29 18.15
N THR A 156 -12.66 1.14 19.18
CA THR A 156 -12.23 2.53 19.05
C THR A 156 -10.76 2.63 19.44
N ILE A 157 -9.94 3.14 18.51
CA ILE A 157 -8.51 3.41 18.73
C ILE A 157 -8.35 4.92 18.84
N ALA A 158 -7.64 5.39 19.86
CA ALA A 158 -7.39 6.82 20.02
C ALA A 158 -5.94 7.06 20.45
N GLU A 159 -5.34 8.08 19.89
CA GLU A 159 -3.96 8.45 20.18
C GLU A 159 -3.81 9.96 20.26
N ASN A 160 -2.92 10.40 21.16
CA ASN A 160 -2.48 11.79 21.26
C ASN A 160 -1.02 11.89 20.89
N ARG A 161 -0.71 12.78 19.96
CA ARG A 161 0.66 13.21 19.62
C ARG A 161 0.83 14.70 19.91
N ASP A 162 2.01 15.24 19.67
CA ASP A 162 2.33 16.62 20.04
C ASP A 162 1.47 17.66 19.30
N ASP A 163 1.27 17.48 18.00
CA ASP A 163 0.56 18.42 17.15
C ASP A 163 -0.75 17.87 16.55
N CYS A 164 -1.03 16.57 16.73
CA CYS A 164 -2.28 15.98 16.31
C CYS A 164 -2.81 14.95 17.31
N SER A 165 -4.10 14.66 17.23
CA SER A 165 -4.75 13.55 17.95
C SER A 165 -5.80 12.95 17.02
N PHE A 166 -6.06 11.66 17.18
CA PHE A 166 -7.13 11.02 16.42
C PHE A 166 -8.00 10.10 17.28
N ILE A 167 -9.21 9.93 16.82
CA ILE A 167 -10.15 8.89 17.26
C ILE A 167 -10.55 8.12 16.02
N TRP A 168 -10.34 6.83 16.04
CA TRP A 168 -10.59 5.91 14.94
C TRP A 168 -11.60 4.87 15.41
N GLU A 169 -12.84 4.98 14.96
CA GLU A 169 -13.95 4.09 15.30
C GLU A 169 -14.14 3.07 14.17
N ASN A 170 -14.14 1.79 14.48
CA ASN A 170 -14.22 0.71 13.50
C ASN A 170 -15.58 0.04 13.57
N PHE A 171 -16.12 -0.34 12.40
CA PHE A 171 -17.39 -1.04 12.25
C PHE A 171 -17.24 -2.13 11.18
N TYR A 172 -17.16 -3.39 11.64
CA TYR A 172 -16.94 -4.51 10.72
C TYR A 172 -18.25 -5.12 10.22
N ASP A 173 -18.47 -5.10 8.91
CA ASP A 173 -19.57 -5.77 8.21
C ASP A 173 -19.12 -7.20 7.83
N GLU A 174 -19.59 -8.21 8.60
CA GLU A 174 -19.21 -9.61 8.41
C GLU A 174 -19.71 -10.17 7.05
N ASP A 175 -20.87 -9.73 6.58
CA ASP A 175 -21.48 -10.22 5.32
C ASP A 175 -20.65 -9.78 4.09
N LYS A 176 -20.02 -8.61 4.17
CA LYS A 176 -19.20 -8.04 3.10
C LYS A 176 -17.69 -8.22 3.31
N ALA A 177 -17.28 -8.61 4.51
CA ALA A 177 -15.89 -8.59 4.97
C ALA A 177 -15.26 -7.19 4.86
N VAL A 178 -16.03 -6.13 5.07
CA VAL A 178 -15.62 -4.72 4.96
C VAL A 178 -15.56 -4.10 6.35
N ASN A 179 -14.46 -3.43 6.63
CA ASN A 179 -14.33 -2.55 7.78
C ASN A 179 -14.56 -1.11 7.33
N GLU A 180 -15.58 -0.47 7.88
CA GLU A 180 -15.78 0.97 7.81
C GLU A 180 -15.07 1.59 9.01
N TYR A 181 -14.29 2.64 8.79
CA TYR A 181 -13.77 3.42 9.89
C TYR A 181 -14.02 4.90 9.73
N ASP A 182 -14.56 5.46 10.82
CA ASP A 182 -14.69 6.89 10.99
C ASP A 182 -13.46 7.41 11.72
N LEU A 183 -12.70 8.23 11.03
CA LEU A 183 -11.50 8.87 11.54
C LEU A 183 -11.80 10.32 11.90
N THR A 184 -11.78 10.64 13.19
CA THR A 184 -11.81 12.03 13.67
C THR A 184 -10.39 12.48 13.98
N LEU A 185 -9.94 13.52 13.32
CA LEU A 185 -8.64 14.17 13.50
C LEU A 185 -8.81 15.50 14.22
N PHE A 186 -7.85 15.81 15.10
CA PHE A 186 -7.68 17.12 15.72
C PHE A 186 -6.26 17.58 15.41
N ILE A 187 -6.11 18.53 14.50
CA ILE A 187 -4.83 19.01 13.98
C ILE A 187 -4.58 20.40 14.56
N ARG A 188 -3.40 20.60 15.16
CA ARG A 188 -3.00 21.86 15.75
C ARG A 188 -2.55 22.86 14.68
N ASN A 189 -3.22 24.00 14.60
CA ASN A 189 -2.82 25.06 13.69
C ASN A 189 -1.76 25.99 14.28
N GLU A 190 -1.24 26.90 13.47
CA GLU A 190 -0.18 27.87 13.84
C GLU A 190 -0.55 28.75 15.05
N ASN A 191 -1.83 28.94 15.35
CA ASN A 191 -2.32 29.71 16.48
C ASN A 191 -2.43 28.86 17.78
N GLY A 192 -2.09 27.58 17.72
CA GLY A 192 -2.19 26.63 18.82
C GLY A 192 -3.63 26.17 19.11
N LEU A 193 -4.57 26.39 18.20
CA LEU A 193 -5.92 25.85 18.24
C LEU A 193 -6.00 24.54 17.47
N TYR A 194 -6.93 23.67 17.85
CA TYR A 194 -7.15 22.41 17.14
C TYR A 194 -8.33 22.56 16.16
N GLU A 195 -8.09 22.15 14.94
CA GLU A 195 -9.09 22.03 13.90
C GLU A 195 -9.55 20.58 13.82
N LYS A 196 -10.87 20.36 13.85
CA LYS A 196 -11.46 19.04 13.73
C LYS A 196 -11.74 18.73 12.27
N GLN A 197 -11.33 17.54 11.85
CA GLN A 197 -11.64 16.96 10.54
C GLN A 197 -12.20 15.55 10.73
N GLU A 198 -13.05 15.11 9.81
CA GLU A 198 -13.68 13.78 9.86
C GLU A 198 -13.61 13.16 8.48
N GLU A 199 -13.13 11.92 8.43
CA GLU A 199 -13.06 11.13 7.20
C GLU A 199 -13.62 9.74 7.46
N THR A 200 -14.28 9.16 6.46
CA THR A 200 -14.78 7.78 6.52
C THR A 200 -14.09 6.96 5.44
N HIS A 201 -13.51 5.85 5.83
CA HIS A 201 -12.81 4.94 4.93
C HIS A 201 -13.45 3.56 4.96
N PHE A 202 -13.34 2.85 3.85
CA PHE A 202 -13.82 1.49 3.70
C PHE A 202 -12.68 0.61 3.21
N GLN A 203 -12.38 -0.46 3.95
CA GLN A 203 -11.39 -1.45 3.52
C GLN A 203 -11.98 -2.85 3.63
N ARG A 204 -11.71 -3.68 2.63
CA ARG A 204 -12.12 -5.08 2.61
C ARG A 204 -10.99 -5.99 3.05
N GLY A 205 -11.27 -6.88 3.99
CA GLY A 205 -10.41 -8.01 4.31
C GLY A 205 -10.45 -9.08 3.24
N TYR A 206 -9.30 -9.64 2.90
CA TYR A 206 -9.22 -10.70 1.90
C TYR A 206 -8.64 -11.99 2.49
N GLU A 207 -9.21 -13.11 2.08
CA GLU A 207 -8.69 -14.43 2.43
C GLU A 207 -7.48 -14.78 1.54
N TYR A 208 -6.47 -15.40 2.12
CA TYR A 208 -5.23 -15.79 1.42
C TYR A 208 -5.49 -16.56 0.11
N GLU A 209 -6.32 -17.61 0.17
CA GLU A 209 -6.61 -18.44 -1.00
C GLU A 209 -7.36 -17.66 -2.10
N LYS A 210 -8.19 -16.69 -1.72
CA LYS A 210 -8.87 -15.82 -2.67
C LYS A 210 -7.88 -14.93 -3.43
N VAL A 211 -6.98 -14.27 -2.71
CA VAL A 211 -5.96 -13.42 -3.35
C VAL A 211 -5.10 -14.24 -4.30
N LYS A 212 -4.65 -15.42 -3.88
CA LYS A 212 -3.88 -16.33 -4.72
C LYS A 212 -4.65 -16.73 -5.99
N GLN A 213 -5.93 -17.05 -5.87
CA GLN A 213 -6.80 -17.33 -7.02
C GLN A 213 -6.86 -16.15 -7.99
N LEU A 214 -7.06 -14.92 -7.48
CA LEU A 214 -7.13 -13.71 -8.30
C LEU A 214 -5.81 -13.40 -9.01
N ILE A 215 -4.66 -13.64 -8.36
CA ILE A 215 -3.33 -13.55 -8.99
C ILE A 215 -3.28 -14.47 -10.22
N GLU A 216 -3.62 -15.75 -10.07
CA GLU A 216 -3.56 -16.74 -11.16
C GLU A 216 -4.57 -16.41 -12.27
N GLU A 217 -5.77 -16.00 -11.93
CA GLU A 217 -6.81 -15.62 -12.89
C GLU A 217 -6.48 -14.33 -13.68
N SER A 218 -5.62 -13.45 -13.15
CA SER A 218 -5.14 -12.25 -13.85
C SER A 218 -4.01 -12.53 -14.85
N GLY A 219 -3.53 -13.78 -14.90
CA GLY A 219 -2.40 -14.21 -15.73
C GLY A 219 -1.03 -13.98 -15.09
N LEU A 220 -0.97 -13.54 -13.83
CA LEU A 220 0.24 -13.53 -13.03
C LEU A 220 0.53 -14.92 -12.46
N GLY A 221 1.80 -15.27 -12.32
CA GLY A 221 2.21 -16.46 -11.58
C GLY A 221 2.38 -16.15 -10.10
N PHE A 222 1.66 -16.85 -9.22
CA PHE A 222 1.92 -16.80 -7.79
C PHE A 222 3.31 -17.39 -7.50
N VAL A 223 4.14 -16.68 -6.74
CA VAL A 223 5.49 -17.11 -6.36
C VAL A 223 5.51 -17.58 -4.93
N GLU A 224 5.23 -16.70 -3.99
CA GLU A 224 5.18 -17.01 -2.55
C GLU A 224 4.36 -15.95 -1.80
N ALA A 225 4.02 -16.26 -0.55
CA ALA A 225 3.49 -15.31 0.40
C ALA A 225 3.99 -15.63 1.81
N PHE A 226 4.04 -14.62 2.66
CA PHE A 226 4.52 -14.74 4.04
C PHE A 226 3.79 -13.73 4.94
N ASP A 227 3.82 -13.98 6.25
CA ASP A 227 3.27 -13.09 7.25
C ASP A 227 3.98 -11.73 7.23
N GLY A 228 3.22 -10.65 7.16
CA GLY A 228 3.72 -9.29 7.02
C GLY A 228 3.91 -8.53 8.33
N GLU A 229 3.36 -9.03 9.44
CA GLU A 229 3.43 -8.35 10.74
C GLU A 229 4.70 -8.71 11.52
N GLU A 230 5.26 -9.89 11.32
CA GLU A 230 6.47 -10.25 12.02
C GLU A 230 7.68 -9.49 11.45
N THR A 231 8.09 -8.46 12.16
CA THR A 231 9.29 -7.64 11.93
C THR A 231 10.59 -8.33 12.38
N GLY A 232 10.62 -9.67 12.35
CA GLY A 232 11.84 -10.43 12.55
C GLY A 232 12.92 -10.05 11.53
N ALA A 233 14.16 -10.53 11.75
CA ALA A 233 15.28 -10.25 10.85
C ALA A 233 14.85 -10.40 9.38
N LEU A 234 15.24 -9.46 8.53
CA LEU A 234 14.91 -9.36 7.08
C LEU A 234 14.99 -10.67 6.30
N SER A 235 15.63 -11.69 6.86
CA SER A 235 15.89 -13.00 6.26
C SER A 235 14.86 -14.08 6.58
N GLU A 236 14.01 -13.92 7.59
CA GLU A 236 13.05 -14.96 7.99
C GLU A 236 11.66 -14.62 7.48
N LYS A 237 11.20 -15.36 6.46
CA LYS A 237 9.82 -15.32 5.99
C LYS A 237 9.00 -16.25 6.86
N VAL A 238 8.15 -15.71 7.69
CA VAL A 238 7.23 -16.50 8.50
C VAL A 238 6.09 -17.00 7.60
N PRO A 239 5.77 -18.29 7.63
CA PRO A 239 4.70 -18.84 6.81
C PRO A 239 3.34 -18.20 7.17
N VAL A 240 2.51 -17.97 6.16
CA VAL A 240 1.11 -17.54 6.34
C VAL A 240 0.38 -18.54 7.22
N SER A 241 -0.35 -18.04 8.19
CA SER A 241 -1.21 -18.79 9.09
C SER A 241 -2.65 -18.23 9.08
N LYS A 242 -3.56 -18.92 9.74
CA LYS A 242 -4.92 -18.41 9.93
C LYS A 242 -4.99 -17.18 10.85
N ASP A 243 -3.95 -16.93 11.62
CA ASP A 243 -3.83 -15.82 12.57
C ASP A 243 -2.97 -14.67 12.00
N SER A 244 -2.53 -14.77 10.74
CA SER A 244 -1.83 -13.68 10.05
C SER A 244 -2.75 -12.48 9.85
N GLU A 245 -2.35 -11.32 10.35
CA GLU A 245 -3.12 -10.08 10.22
C GLU A 245 -2.85 -9.39 8.88
N ARG A 246 -1.61 -9.43 8.42
CA ARG A 246 -1.14 -8.89 7.15
C ARG A 246 -0.37 -9.97 6.40
N ILE A 247 -0.58 -10.05 5.10
CA ILE A 247 0.13 -11.02 4.25
C ILE A 247 0.81 -10.26 3.12
N PHE A 248 2.12 -10.48 2.99
CA PHE A 248 2.90 -10.06 1.84
C PHE A 248 2.85 -11.11 0.74
N PHE A 249 2.59 -10.68 -0.49
CA PHE A 249 2.51 -11.52 -1.67
C PHE A 249 3.61 -11.15 -2.68
N ILE A 250 4.16 -12.17 -3.32
CA ILE A 250 5.03 -12.03 -4.48
C ILE A 250 4.38 -12.75 -5.65
N ALA A 251 4.13 -12.01 -6.70
CA ALA A 251 3.65 -12.54 -7.98
C ALA A 251 4.61 -12.14 -9.10
N ARG A 252 4.57 -12.85 -10.23
CA ARG A 252 5.47 -12.63 -11.34
C ARG A 252 4.73 -12.68 -12.68
N GLU A 253 5.11 -11.81 -13.60
CA GLU A 253 4.69 -11.93 -14.98
C GLU A 253 5.30 -13.21 -15.59
N CYS A 254 4.50 -14.05 -16.22
CA CYS A 254 4.91 -15.37 -16.75
C CYS A 254 4.37 -15.69 -18.14
N THR A 255 3.64 -14.77 -18.77
CA THR A 255 2.95 -15.01 -20.04
C THR A 255 3.63 -14.37 -21.26
N LYS A 256 4.41 -13.31 -21.04
CA LYS A 256 5.11 -12.57 -22.10
C LYS A 256 6.41 -13.28 -22.51
N LYS A 257 6.73 -13.16 -23.79
CA LYS A 257 8.00 -13.67 -24.30
C LYS A 257 9.07 -12.59 -24.17
N VAL A 258 10.23 -13.02 -23.73
CA VAL A 258 11.46 -12.19 -23.70
C VAL A 258 11.91 -11.87 -25.11
#